data_2c9ef2f5b7ce06de4ed186465733fc71
#
_entry.id   2c9ef2f5b7ce06de4ed186465733fc71
#
_cell.length_a   1.000
_cell.length_b   1.000
_cell.length_c   1.000
_cell.angle_alpha   90.00
_cell.angle_beta   90.00
_cell.angle_gamma   90.00
#
_symmetry.space_group_name_H-M   'P 1'
#
loop_
_entity.id
_entity.type
_entity.pdbx_description
1 polymer ?
#
loop_
_entity_poly.entity_id
_entity_poly.type
_entity_poly.pdbx_seq_one_letter_code
_entity_poly.pdbx_strand_id
1 'polypeptide(L)'
;FGSSAIAGIINIITKEPLRNSGQLSHTITSLGGSSSFDNNTSLNASLVTDDHRAGLYIFGQNRYRSGYDYDGDGFTELPKLKNQTVGFRSYLKTSTYSKLTFEYHHMQEFRRGGDMLNRPPHEAHIAEQLQHSIDGGSLKFDYFSPDEKNRLSIFASAANTDRDSYYGPGNDPLKAYGKTTDLTAMGGAQYVHTFDKCFFMPSDLTAGLEYNRDRLKDNMCGYNRHTDQTVNIYSAFLQNEWKNDRWG
;
A
#
# COMPACT_ATOMS: atom_id res chain seq x y z
N PHE A 1 -8.28 9.75 -12.07
CA PHE A 1 -8.16 10.73 -10.98
C PHE A 1 -9.44 10.62 -10.12
N GLY A 2 -9.39 9.98 -8.95
CA GLY A 2 -10.57 9.80 -8.08
C GLY A 2 -10.91 11.06 -7.27
N SER A 3 -12.05 11.01 -6.58
CA SER A 3 -12.55 12.11 -5.72
C SER A 3 -11.61 12.50 -4.57
N SER A 4 -10.62 11.66 -4.25
CA SER A 4 -9.64 11.87 -3.17
C SER A 4 -8.34 12.53 -3.64
N ALA A 5 -8.20 12.87 -4.93
CA ALA A 5 -6.97 13.41 -5.51
C ALA A 5 -6.84 14.94 -5.32
N ILE A 6 -6.85 15.41 -4.08
CA ILE A 6 -6.83 16.86 -3.76
C ILE A 6 -5.46 17.49 -4.05
N ALA A 7 -4.37 16.78 -3.81
CA ALA A 7 -2.99 17.27 -3.96
C ALA A 7 -2.21 16.64 -5.12
N GLY A 8 -2.85 15.79 -5.89
CA GLY A 8 -2.23 15.04 -7.00
C GLY A 8 -2.26 13.54 -6.79
N ILE A 9 -1.70 12.82 -7.75
CA ILE A 9 -1.65 11.34 -7.76
C ILE A 9 -0.22 10.91 -8.00
N ILE A 10 0.24 9.93 -7.21
CA ILE A 10 1.46 9.18 -7.47
C ILE A 10 1.04 7.81 -8.00
N ASN A 11 1.27 7.55 -9.27
CA ASN A 11 1.00 6.25 -9.89
C ASN A 11 2.26 5.40 -9.91
N ILE A 12 2.28 4.31 -9.13
CA ILE A 12 3.40 3.37 -9.10
C ILE A 12 3.05 2.19 -9.99
N ILE A 13 3.75 2.09 -11.11
CA ILE A 13 3.60 0.97 -12.05
C ILE A 13 4.66 -0.08 -11.71
N THR A 14 4.23 -1.20 -11.17
CA THR A 14 5.12 -2.33 -10.87
C THR A 14 5.43 -3.12 -12.14
N LYS A 15 6.68 -3.56 -12.28
CA LYS A 15 7.10 -4.41 -13.41
C LYS A 15 6.51 -5.81 -13.26
N GLU A 16 6.05 -6.37 -14.37
CA GLU A 16 5.72 -7.80 -14.40
C GLU A 16 6.99 -8.64 -14.50
N PRO A 17 7.06 -9.80 -13.85
CA PRO A 17 8.17 -10.70 -14.00
C PRO A 17 8.19 -11.29 -15.43
N LEU A 18 9.34 -11.19 -16.10
CA LEU A 18 9.56 -11.72 -17.45
C LEU A 18 10.44 -12.96 -17.48
N ARG A 19 11.05 -13.33 -16.35
CA ARG A 19 11.96 -14.46 -16.21
C ARG A 19 11.99 -14.97 -14.78
N ASN A 20 12.39 -16.21 -14.62
CA ASN A 20 12.67 -16.77 -13.30
C ASN A 20 13.88 -16.06 -12.71
N SER A 21 13.73 -15.57 -11.49
CA SER A 21 14.81 -14.87 -10.78
C SER A 21 14.60 -14.94 -9.27
N GLY A 22 15.68 -14.77 -8.53
CA GLY A 22 15.65 -14.65 -7.08
C GLY A 22 16.74 -13.69 -6.62
N GLN A 23 16.41 -12.88 -5.61
CA GLN A 23 17.34 -11.96 -4.99
C GLN A 23 17.09 -11.97 -3.49
N LEU A 24 18.17 -12.17 -2.73
CA LEU A 24 18.21 -11.97 -1.29
C LEU A 24 19.18 -10.82 -1.02
N SER A 25 18.78 -9.85 -0.23
CA SER A 25 19.66 -8.78 0.21
C SER A 25 19.54 -8.58 1.72
N HIS A 26 20.68 -8.22 2.34
CA HIS A 26 20.76 -7.86 3.74
C HIS A 26 21.61 -6.60 3.89
N THR A 27 21.05 -5.61 4.57
CA THR A 27 21.71 -4.33 4.83
C THR A 27 21.78 -4.11 6.33
N ILE A 28 22.96 -3.78 6.81
CA ILE A 28 23.21 -3.38 8.20
C ILE A 28 23.68 -1.94 8.18
N THR A 29 22.98 -1.07 8.91
CA THR A 29 23.34 0.33 9.05
C THR A 29 23.63 0.62 10.52
N SER A 30 24.83 1.11 10.83
CA SER A 30 25.18 1.64 12.14
C SER A 30 24.63 3.06 12.28
N LEU A 31 23.94 3.35 13.36
CA LEU A 31 23.34 4.65 13.64
C LEU A 31 24.33 5.50 14.44
N GLY A 32 24.77 6.62 13.86
CA GLY A 32 25.67 7.58 14.50
C GLY A 32 27.01 7.01 14.97
N GLY A 33 27.47 5.88 14.42
CA GLY A 33 28.67 5.19 14.88
C GLY A 33 28.53 4.48 16.24
N SER A 34 27.30 4.38 16.74
CA SER A 34 26.98 3.72 18.01
C SER A 34 26.82 2.20 17.86
N SER A 35 26.51 1.51 18.97
CA SER A 35 26.10 0.11 18.98
C SER A 35 24.67 -0.14 18.53
N SER A 36 23.93 0.89 18.13
CA SER A 36 22.57 0.78 17.59
C SER A 36 22.62 0.51 16.09
N PHE A 37 21.89 -0.51 15.67
CA PHE A 37 21.87 -0.97 14.28
C PHE A 37 20.46 -1.01 13.72
N ASP A 38 20.37 -0.75 12.41
CA ASP A 38 19.20 -1.00 11.57
C ASP A 38 19.55 -2.14 10.62
N ASN A 39 18.90 -3.28 10.79
CA ASN A 39 19.07 -4.49 9.99
C ASN A 39 17.86 -4.66 9.08
N ASN A 40 18.10 -4.77 7.80
CA ASN A 40 17.03 -4.97 6.80
C ASN A 40 17.38 -6.15 5.88
N THR A 41 16.57 -7.19 5.93
CA THR A 41 16.65 -8.34 5.03
C THR A 41 15.47 -8.31 4.08
N SER A 42 15.71 -8.43 2.79
CA SER A 42 14.65 -8.54 1.78
C SER A 42 14.89 -9.70 0.83
N LEU A 43 13.78 -10.35 0.46
CA LEU A 43 13.72 -11.44 -0.50
C LEU A 43 12.77 -11.03 -1.62
N ASN A 44 13.20 -11.26 -2.86
CA ASN A 44 12.36 -11.14 -4.04
C ASN A 44 12.57 -12.38 -4.91
N ALA A 45 11.50 -12.98 -5.38
CA ALA A 45 11.56 -14.13 -6.30
C ALA A 45 10.48 -14.01 -7.36
N SER A 46 10.81 -14.43 -8.58
CA SER A 46 9.84 -14.51 -9.67
C SER A 46 9.91 -15.86 -10.36
N LEU A 47 8.74 -16.40 -10.67
CA LEU A 47 8.52 -17.60 -11.44
C LEU A 47 7.62 -17.27 -12.62
N VAL A 48 8.02 -17.68 -13.80
CA VAL A 48 7.28 -17.40 -15.04
C VAL A 48 7.25 -18.68 -15.86
N THR A 49 6.09 -19.01 -16.43
CA THR A 49 5.96 -20.14 -17.34
C THR A 49 6.70 -19.87 -18.65
N ASP A 50 7.18 -20.92 -19.33
CA ASP A 50 7.96 -20.81 -20.58
C ASP A 50 7.19 -20.09 -21.70
N ASP A 51 5.87 -20.23 -21.72
CA ASP A 51 4.97 -19.57 -22.64
C ASP A 51 4.58 -18.13 -22.21
N HIS A 52 5.11 -17.66 -21.09
CA HIS A 52 4.78 -16.36 -20.47
C HIS A 52 3.28 -16.11 -20.26
N ARG A 53 2.48 -17.18 -20.12
CA ARG A 53 1.04 -17.07 -19.86
C ARG A 53 0.72 -16.87 -18.37
N ALA A 54 1.59 -17.34 -17.49
CA ALA A 54 1.43 -17.14 -16.06
C ALA A 54 2.75 -16.72 -15.42
N GLY A 55 2.66 -15.88 -14.40
CA GLY A 55 3.80 -15.47 -13.62
C GLY A 55 3.40 -15.20 -12.16
N LEU A 56 4.35 -15.45 -11.27
CA LEU A 56 4.25 -15.21 -9.85
C LEU A 56 5.47 -14.45 -9.38
N TYR A 57 5.26 -13.35 -8.69
CA TYR A 57 6.27 -12.58 -7.99
C TYR A 57 5.99 -12.65 -6.50
N ILE A 58 6.97 -13.06 -5.72
CA ILE A 58 6.91 -13.15 -4.26
C ILE A 58 7.92 -12.17 -3.69
N PHE A 59 7.55 -11.44 -2.66
CA PHE A 59 8.45 -10.56 -1.95
C PHE A 59 8.28 -10.70 -0.44
N GLY A 60 9.36 -10.43 0.28
CA GLY A 60 9.37 -10.41 1.72
C GLY A 60 10.41 -9.44 2.25
N GLN A 61 10.12 -8.86 3.40
CA GLN A 61 11.04 -7.98 4.12
C GLN A 61 10.94 -8.26 5.62
N ASN A 62 12.10 -8.27 6.28
CA ASN A 62 12.19 -8.23 7.73
C ASN A 62 13.20 -7.17 8.13
N ARG A 63 12.72 -6.13 8.80
CA ARG A 63 13.53 -5.02 9.28
C ARG A 63 13.44 -4.91 10.79
N TYR A 64 14.58 -4.78 11.41
CA TYR A 64 14.71 -4.53 12.82
C TYR A 64 15.69 -3.40 13.05
N ARG A 65 15.25 -2.35 13.74
CA ARG A 65 16.09 -1.23 14.19
C ARG A 65 16.02 -1.11 15.71
N SER A 66 17.16 -1.02 16.36
CA SER A 66 17.24 -0.63 17.76
C SER A 66 16.78 0.81 17.94
N GLY A 67 16.23 1.15 19.10
CA GLY A 67 16.04 2.55 19.46
C GLY A 67 17.41 3.25 19.52
N TYR A 68 17.45 4.50 19.05
CA TYR A 68 18.66 5.30 19.04
C TYR A 68 18.42 6.63 19.73
N ASP A 69 19.21 6.86 20.77
CA ASP A 69 19.29 8.07 21.56
C ASP A 69 20.61 8.74 21.17
N TYR A 70 20.53 9.91 20.54
CA TYR A 70 21.70 10.60 19.96
C TYR A 70 22.46 11.42 20.99
N ASP A 71 21.77 12.13 21.86
CA ASP A 71 22.35 13.08 22.81
C ASP A 71 22.52 12.49 24.23
N GLY A 72 22.03 11.28 24.48
CA GLY A 72 22.22 10.54 25.72
C GLY A 72 21.30 11.01 26.84
N ASP A 73 20.20 11.67 26.52
CA ASP A 73 19.22 12.16 27.51
C ASP A 73 18.21 11.10 27.98
N GLY A 74 18.30 9.90 27.39
CA GLY A 74 17.43 8.75 27.69
C GLY A 74 16.20 8.64 26.83
N PHE A 75 15.95 9.60 25.94
CA PHE A 75 14.87 9.57 24.96
C PHE A 75 15.40 9.25 23.56
N THR A 76 14.61 8.60 22.75
CA THR A 76 15.03 8.15 21.43
C THR A 76 14.62 9.15 20.34
N GLU A 77 15.60 9.65 19.55
CA GLU A 77 15.33 10.39 18.31
C GLU A 77 14.90 9.46 17.19
N LEU A 78 15.41 8.21 17.19
CA LEU A 78 14.93 7.18 16.28
C LEU A 78 14.28 6.05 17.06
N PRO A 79 12.98 5.80 16.87
CA PRO A 79 12.27 4.76 17.61
C PRO A 79 12.78 3.37 17.27
N LYS A 80 12.66 2.43 18.22
CA LYS A 80 12.75 1.00 17.94
C LYS A 80 11.70 0.61 16.92
N LEU A 81 12.12 -0.15 15.91
CA LEU A 81 11.26 -0.59 14.81
C LEU A 81 11.41 -2.09 14.58
N LYS A 82 10.31 -2.77 14.42
CA LYS A 82 10.24 -4.12 13.85
C LYS A 82 9.17 -4.08 12.76
N ASN A 83 9.58 -4.37 11.51
CA ASN A 83 8.66 -4.44 10.37
C ASN A 83 8.86 -5.77 9.65
N GLN A 84 7.77 -6.46 9.38
CA GLN A 84 7.73 -7.71 8.65
C GLN A 84 6.67 -7.60 7.58
N THR A 85 7.07 -7.80 6.34
CA THR A 85 6.17 -7.75 5.18
C THR A 85 6.36 -8.99 4.35
N VAL A 86 5.26 -9.56 3.88
CA VAL A 86 5.25 -10.63 2.90
C VAL A 86 4.10 -10.39 1.93
N GLY A 87 4.32 -10.70 0.68
CA GLY A 87 3.27 -10.57 -0.33
C GLY A 87 3.64 -11.26 -1.63
N PHE A 88 2.66 -11.29 -2.51
CA PHE A 88 2.86 -11.80 -3.86
C PHE A 88 1.96 -11.07 -4.86
N ARG A 89 2.38 -11.12 -6.11
CA ARG A 89 1.61 -10.73 -7.28
C ARG A 89 1.66 -11.83 -8.29
N SER A 90 0.52 -12.22 -8.83
CA SER A 90 0.42 -13.21 -9.89
C SER A 90 -0.35 -12.64 -11.07
N TYR A 91 -0.04 -13.12 -12.26
CA TYR A 91 -0.82 -12.86 -13.44
C TYR A 91 -1.10 -14.15 -14.21
N LEU A 92 -2.23 -14.18 -14.88
CA LEU A 92 -2.65 -15.24 -15.80
C LEU A 92 -3.22 -14.60 -17.07
N LYS A 93 -2.61 -14.86 -18.22
CA LYS A 93 -3.20 -14.54 -19.53
C LYS A 93 -4.25 -15.59 -19.83
N THR A 94 -5.51 -15.24 -19.68
CA THR A 94 -6.65 -16.13 -19.92
C THR A 94 -6.89 -16.34 -21.41
N SER A 95 -6.45 -15.39 -22.22
CA SER A 95 -6.36 -15.49 -23.69
C SER A 95 -5.22 -14.60 -24.21
N THR A 96 -5.04 -14.56 -25.55
CA THR A 96 -4.11 -13.61 -26.20
C THR A 96 -4.46 -12.15 -25.87
N TYR A 97 -5.73 -11.87 -25.63
CA TYR A 97 -6.26 -10.52 -25.46
C TYR A 97 -6.76 -10.23 -24.03
N SER A 98 -6.59 -11.14 -23.09
CA SER A 98 -7.08 -10.94 -21.74
C SER A 98 -6.11 -11.44 -20.68
N LYS A 99 -6.06 -10.70 -19.57
CA LYS A 99 -5.16 -10.95 -18.45
C LYS A 99 -5.88 -10.72 -17.13
N LEU A 100 -5.69 -11.66 -16.21
CA LEU A 100 -6.09 -11.55 -14.82
C LEU A 100 -4.84 -11.28 -13.97
N THR A 101 -4.91 -10.33 -13.06
CA THR A 101 -3.83 -10.04 -12.11
C THR A 101 -4.41 -10.11 -10.71
N PHE A 102 -3.71 -10.79 -9.81
CA PHE A 102 -4.06 -10.89 -8.39
C PHE A 102 -2.86 -10.50 -7.54
N GLU A 103 -3.10 -9.69 -6.51
CA GLU A 103 -2.09 -9.25 -5.53
C GLU A 103 -2.60 -9.44 -4.11
N TYR A 104 -1.69 -9.79 -3.23
CA TYR A 104 -1.93 -9.80 -1.79
C TYR A 104 -0.64 -9.47 -1.05
N HIS A 105 -0.77 -8.73 0.05
CA HIS A 105 0.32 -8.51 0.99
C HIS A 105 -0.20 -8.42 2.42
N HIS A 106 0.67 -8.86 3.32
CA HIS A 106 0.52 -8.70 4.77
C HIS A 106 1.72 -7.98 5.33
N MET A 107 1.49 -7.00 6.21
CA MET A 107 2.53 -6.26 6.91
C MET A 107 2.21 -6.19 8.40
N GLN A 108 3.21 -6.47 9.22
CA GLN A 108 3.20 -6.19 10.64
C GLN A 108 4.29 -5.18 10.97
N GLU A 109 3.94 -4.12 11.67
CA GLU A 109 4.89 -3.14 12.14
C GLU A 109 4.70 -2.87 13.64
N PHE A 110 5.80 -2.88 14.37
CA PHE A 110 5.88 -2.40 15.73
C PHE A 110 6.88 -1.26 15.80
N ARG A 111 6.45 -0.14 16.38
CA ARG A 111 7.28 1.05 16.58
C ARG A 111 7.15 1.51 18.03
N ARG A 112 8.28 1.84 18.68
CA ARG A 112 8.34 2.29 20.06
C ARG A 112 9.39 3.37 20.22
N GLY A 113 8.96 4.59 20.54
CA GLY A 113 9.79 5.74 20.85
C GLY A 113 9.57 6.26 22.28
N GLY A 114 10.35 7.23 22.69
CA GLY A 114 10.40 7.78 24.03
C GLY A 114 11.50 7.14 24.87
N ASP A 115 11.27 7.04 26.17
CA ASP A 115 12.20 6.44 27.12
C ASP A 115 11.77 5.04 27.57
N MET A 116 12.58 4.39 28.42
CA MET A 116 12.32 3.07 29.02
C MET A 116 11.79 2.03 28.02
N LEU A 117 12.47 1.89 26.87
CA LEU A 117 12.05 1.03 25.76
C LEU A 117 11.89 -0.45 26.10
N ASN A 118 12.40 -0.91 27.24
CA ASN A 118 12.31 -2.26 27.78
C ASN A 118 11.08 -2.49 28.67
N ARG A 119 10.29 -1.43 28.95
CA ARG A 119 9.08 -1.49 29.78
C ARG A 119 7.82 -1.26 28.94
N PRO A 120 6.64 -1.63 29.44
CA PRO A 120 5.38 -1.22 28.84
C PRO A 120 5.29 0.30 28.68
N PRO A 121 4.63 0.84 27.66
CA PRO A 121 4.62 2.27 27.38
C PRO A 121 4.00 3.12 28.52
N HIS A 122 3.08 2.57 29.27
CA HIS A 122 2.43 3.24 30.42
C HIS A 122 3.33 3.32 31.67
N GLU A 123 4.47 2.65 31.69
CA GLU A 123 5.48 2.75 32.76
C GLU A 123 6.61 3.72 32.42
N ALA A 124 6.65 4.22 31.17
CA ALA A 124 7.62 5.20 30.73
C ALA A 124 7.24 6.63 31.15
N HIS A 125 8.20 7.55 31.22
CA HIS A 125 7.89 8.95 31.48
C HIS A 125 7.13 9.56 30.31
N ILE A 126 7.55 9.24 29.08
CA ILE A 126 6.83 9.56 27.85
C ILE A 126 7.05 8.45 26.81
N ALA A 127 5.99 8.08 26.13
CA ALA A 127 6.05 7.03 25.13
C ALA A 127 5.14 7.28 23.95
N GLU A 128 5.65 6.89 22.78
CA GLU A 128 4.85 6.64 21.58
C GLU A 128 5.02 5.17 21.18
N GLN A 129 3.94 4.43 21.09
CA GLN A 129 3.97 3.06 20.62
C GLN A 129 2.87 2.83 19.60
N LEU A 130 3.23 2.20 18.50
CA LEU A 130 2.33 1.80 17.43
C LEU A 130 2.56 0.33 17.09
N GLN A 131 1.48 -0.40 16.94
CA GLN A 131 1.49 -1.73 16.37
C GLN A 131 0.45 -1.80 15.27
N HIS A 132 0.89 -2.06 14.05
CA HIS A 132 0.03 -2.20 12.88
C HIS A 132 0.01 -3.63 12.40
N SER A 133 -1.17 -4.08 11.97
CA SER A 133 -1.37 -5.26 11.13
C SER A 133 -2.17 -4.81 9.90
N ILE A 134 -1.59 -4.96 8.73
CA ILE A 134 -2.19 -4.51 7.47
C ILE A 134 -2.27 -5.69 6.53
N ASP A 135 -3.47 -5.94 6.02
CA ASP A 135 -3.77 -6.90 4.96
C ASP A 135 -4.30 -6.14 3.75
N GLY A 136 -3.69 -6.33 2.60
CA GLY A 136 -4.13 -5.68 1.37
C GLY A 136 -4.13 -6.64 0.19
N GLY A 137 -5.09 -6.47 -0.71
CA GLY A 137 -5.16 -7.28 -1.92
C GLY A 137 -5.94 -6.62 -3.04
N SER A 138 -5.69 -7.07 -4.25
CA SER A 138 -6.37 -6.59 -5.44
C SER A 138 -6.58 -7.68 -6.47
N LEU A 139 -7.63 -7.53 -7.26
CA LEU A 139 -7.93 -8.34 -8.44
C LEU A 139 -8.17 -7.39 -9.61
N LYS A 140 -7.52 -7.63 -10.73
CA LYS A 140 -7.68 -6.83 -11.94
C LYS A 140 -7.85 -7.73 -13.16
N PHE A 141 -8.82 -7.42 -13.99
CA PHE A 141 -9.03 -8.05 -15.29
C PHE A 141 -8.86 -7.00 -16.38
N ASP A 142 -7.95 -7.27 -17.31
CA ASP A 142 -7.72 -6.45 -18.50
C ASP A 142 -8.09 -7.24 -19.76
N TYR A 143 -8.82 -6.59 -20.67
CA TYR A 143 -9.17 -7.10 -21.97
C TYR A 143 -8.83 -6.09 -23.06
N PHE A 144 -8.28 -6.56 -24.17
CA PHE A 144 -7.98 -5.82 -25.38
C PHE A 144 -8.68 -6.48 -26.56
N SER A 145 -9.35 -5.71 -27.41
CA SER A 145 -9.91 -6.29 -28.62
C SER A 145 -8.80 -6.65 -29.65
N PRO A 146 -9.05 -7.62 -30.54
CA PRO A 146 -8.07 -8.03 -31.55
C PRO A 146 -7.62 -6.90 -32.50
N ASP A 147 -8.47 -5.89 -32.69
CA ASP A 147 -8.20 -4.69 -33.50
C ASP A 147 -7.49 -3.58 -32.70
N GLU A 148 -7.15 -3.84 -31.41
CA GLU A 148 -6.53 -2.93 -30.46
C GLU A 148 -7.31 -1.63 -30.18
N LYS A 149 -8.54 -1.50 -30.72
CA LYS A 149 -9.35 -0.29 -30.55
C LYS A 149 -10.13 -0.23 -29.26
N ASN A 150 -10.37 -1.38 -28.61
CA ASN A 150 -11.15 -1.45 -27.39
C ASN A 150 -10.30 -2.01 -26.26
N ARG A 151 -10.33 -1.33 -25.12
CA ARG A 151 -9.67 -1.78 -23.89
C ARG A 151 -10.67 -1.70 -22.72
N LEU A 152 -10.83 -2.80 -22.02
CA LEU A 152 -11.65 -2.86 -20.80
C LEU A 152 -10.77 -3.26 -19.65
N SER A 153 -10.82 -2.52 -18.56
CA SER A 153 -10.17 -2.83 -17.29
C SER A 153 -11.21 -2.84 -16.19
N ILE A 154 -11.31 -3.95 -15.45
CA ILE A 154 -12.17 -4.09 -14.27
C ILE A 154 -11.25 -4.42 -13.10
N PHE A 155 -11.45 -3.75 -11.97
CA PHE A 155 -10.63 -3.98 -10.80
C PHE A 155 -11.44 -3.92 -9.51
N ALA A 156 -10.95 -4.64 -8.51
CA ALA A 156 -11.38 -4.54 -7.12
C ALA A 156 -10.16 -4.63 -6.21
N SER A 157 -10.14 -3.86 -5.14
CA SER A 157 -9.11 -3.91 -4.11
C SER A 157 -9.71 -3.67 -2.74
N ALA A 158 -9.05 -4.23 -1.72
CA ALA A 158 -9.38 -3.94 -0.34
C ALA A 158 -8.09 -3.92 0.50
N ALA A 159 -8.09 -3.08 1.52
CA ALA A 159 -7.07 -3.04 2.55
C ALA A 159 -7.72 -2.91 3.92
N ASN A 160 -7.29 -3.75 4.86
CA ASN A 160 -7.67 -3.67 6.26
C ASN A 160 -6.45 -3.31 7.10
N THR A 161 -6.58 -2.31 7.95
CA THR A 161 -5.54 -1.88 8.89
C THR A 161 -6.09 -1.99 10.31
N ASP A 162 -5.46 -2.83 11.12
CA ASP A 162 -5.65 -2.86 12.56
C ASP A 162 -4.45 -2.17 13.23
N ARG A 163 -4.72 -1.22 14.11
CA ARG A 163 -3.69 -0.46 14.82
C ARG A 163 -4.00 -0.40 16.31
N ASP A 164 -3.05 -0.85 17.11
CA ASP A 164 -2.98 -0.53 18.53
C ASP A 164 -1.97 0.60 18.72
N SER A 165 -2.32 1.60 19.54
CA SER A 165 -1.51 2.79 19.77
C SER A 165 -1.44 3.17 21.23
N TYR A 166 -0.35 3.83 21.60
CA TYR A 166 -0.18 4.50 22.88
C TYR A 166 0.54 5.82 22.64
N TYR A 167 0.01 6.90 23.21
CA TYR A 167 0.59 8.23 23.14
C TYR A 167 0.45 8.94 24.47
N GLY A 168 1.57 9.26 25.09
CA GLY A 168 1.53 10.13 26.25
C GLY A 168 2.48 9.76 27.40
N PRO A 169 2.34 10.48 28.52
CA PRO A 169 3.04 10.17 29.76
C PRO A 169 2.44 8.95 30.44
N GLY A 170 3.25 8.20 31.18
CA GLY A 170 2.86 6.97 31.88
C GLY A 170 1.86 7.12 33.04
N ASN A 171 1.45 8.34 33.37
CA ASN A 171 0.65 8.62 34.54
C ASN A 171 -0.85 8.25 34.44
N ASP A 172 -1.34 7.93 33.24
CA ASP A 172 -2.74 7.50 33.04
C ASP A 172 -2.82 6.41 31.97
N PRO A 173 -2.44 5.17 32.33
CA PRO A 173 -2.29 4.08 31.37
C PRO A 173 -3.60 3.71 30.65
N LEU A 174 -4.75 3.91 31.31
CA LEU A 174 -6.05 3.54 30.71
C LEU A 174 -6.49 4.52 29.62
N LYS A 175 -6.04 5.76 29.67
CA LYS A 175 -6.45 6.81 28.75
C LYS A 175 -5.55 6.96 27.53
N ALA A 176 -4.29 6.57 27.61
CA ALA A 176 -3.33 6.77 26.53
C ALA A 176 -3.33 5.68 25.45
N TYR A 177 -4.03 4.57 25.70
CA TYR A 177 -4.21 3.50 24.69
C TYR A 177 -5.33 3.82 23.72
N GLY A 178 -5.10 3.46 22.47
CA GLY A 178 -6.06 3.58 21.38
C GLY A 178 -6.09 2.34 20.51
N LYS A 179 -7.24 2.09 19.91
CA LYS A 179 -7.43 1.03 18.92
C LYS A 179 -8.16 1.59 17.70
N THR A 180 -7.57 1.34 16.52
CA THR A 180 -8.14 1.77 15.25
C THR A 180 -8.27 0.57 14.33
N THR A 181 -9.41 0.45 13.66
CA THR A 181 -9.61 -0.46 12.53
C THR A 181 -10.08 0.37 11.34
N ASP A 182 -9.41 0.23 10.22
CA ASP A 182 -9.73 0.91 8.99
C ASP A 182 -9.84 -0.09 7.84
N LEU A 183 -11.01 -0.16 7.21
CA LEU A 183 -11.29 -0.99 6.05
C LEU A 183 -11.60 -0.11 4.85
N THR A 184 -10.68 -0.03 3.91
CA THR A 184 -10.88 0.60 2.61
C THR A 184 -11.14 -0.45 1.54
N ALA A 185 -12.18 -0.29 0.75
CA ALA A 185 -12.48 -1.14 -0.39
C ALA A 185 -12.81 -0.28 -1.61
N MET A 186 -12.26 -0.63 -2.75
CA MET A 186 -12.45 0.08 -4.01
C MET A 186 -12.73 -0.90 -5.14
N GLY A 187 -13.60 -0.53 -6.05
CA GLY A 187 -13.85 -1.29 -7.28
C GLY A 187 -14.26 -0.36 -8.40
N GLY A 188 -13.92 -0.75 -9.62
CA GLY A 188 -14.25 0.08 -10.77
C GLY A 188 -14.10 -0.65 -12.10
N ALA A 189 -14.60 0.02 -13.13
CA ALA A 189 -14.45 -0.39 -14.51
C ALA A 189 -14.09 0.82 -15.37
N GLN A 190 -13.17 0.63 -16.28
CA GLN A 190 -12.74 1.63 -17.25
C GLN A 190 -12.77 1.01 -18.63
N TYR A 191 -13.37 1.72 -19.58
CA TYR A 191 -13.39 1.34 -20.98
C TYR A 191 -12.78 2.45 -21.82
N VAL A 192 -11.92 2.07 -22.74
CA VAL A 192 -11.29 2.97 -23.72
C VAL A 192 -11.63 2.51 -25.12
N HIS A 193 -12.09 3.44 -25.95
CA HIS A 193 -12.28 3.23 -27.38
C HIS A 193 -11.40 4.18 -28.18
N THR A 194 -10.58 3.62 -29.05
CA THR A 194 -9.70 4.38 -29.96
C THR A 194 -10.40 4.58 -31.29
N PHE A 195 -10.68 5.84 -31.63
CA PHE A 195 -11.19 6.25 -32.94
C PHE A 195 -10.04 6.57 -33.87
N ASP A 196 -10.05 6.03 -35.08
CA ASP A 196 -9.11 6.42 -36.15
C ASP A 196 -9.26 7.91 -36.50
N LYS A 197 -10.50 8.42 -36.35
CA LYS A 197 -10.83 9.83 -36.52
C LYS A 197 -12.10 10.15 -35.75
N CYS A 198 -12.03 11.12 -34.85
CA CYS A 198 -13.15 11.70 -34.15
C CYS A 198 -13.13 13.22 -34.38
N PHE A 199 -14.13 13.74 -35.14
CA PHE A 199 -14.19 15.10 -35.65
C PHE A 199 -13.04 15.43 -36.61
N PHE A 200 -11.86 15.78 -36.11
CA PHE A 200 -10.76 16.32 -36.94
C PHE A 200 -9.45 15.49 -36.84
N MET A 201 -9.29 14.67 -35.81
CA MET A 201 -8.10 13.82 -35.63
C MET A 201 -8.37 12.53 -34.88
N PRO A 202 -7.42 11.58 -34.81
CA PRO A 202 -7.55 10.39 -33.98
C PRO A 202 -7.78 10.75 -32.49
N SER A 203 -8.54 9.95 -31.79
CA SER A 203 -8.77 10.17 -30.35
C SER A 203 -9.01 8.89 -29.59
N ASP A 204 -8.70 8.94 -28.30
CA ASP A 204 -9.06 7.93 -27.31
C ASP A 204 -10.21 8.46 -26.43
N LEU A 205 -11.37 7.82 -26.50
CA LEU A 205 -12.49 8.07 -25.59
C LEU A 205 -12.41 7.11 -24.42
N THR A 206 -12.27 7.65 -23.22
CA THR A 206 -12.22 6.90 -21.97
C THR A 206 -13.48 7.17 -21.15
N ALA A 207 -14.17 6.12 -20.72
CA ALA A 207 -15.27 6.19 -19.78
C ALA A 207 -14.97 5.28 -18.59
N GLY A 208 -15.34 5.70 -17.39
CA GLY A 208 -15.13 4.90 -16.20
C GLY A 208 -16.14 5.15 -15.10
N LEU A 209 -16.31 4.11 -14.29
CA LEU A 209 -17.10 4.09 -13.06
C LEU A 209 -16.22 3.59 -11.94
N GLU A 210 -16.34 4.20 -10.76
CA GLU A 210 -15.59 3.81 -9.58
C GLU A 210 -16.47 3.90 -8.33
N TYR A 211 -16.32 2.94 -7.46
CA TYR A 211 -16.89 2.92 -6.13
C TYR A 211 -15.76 2.80 -5.10
N ASN A 212 -15.79 3.65 -4.10
CA ASN A 212 -14.88 3.59 -2.97
C ASN A 212 -15.70 3.58 -1.67
N ARG A 213 -15.32 2.69 -0.76
CA ARG A 213 -15.85 2.62 0.59
C ARG A 213 -14.70 2.67 1.58
N ASP A 214 -14.83 3.55 2.55
CA ASP A 214 -13.92 3.69 3.67
C ASP A 214 -14.71 3.55 4.97
N ARG A 215 -14.27 2.67 5.87
CA ARG A 215 -14.88 2.45 7.17
C ARG A 215 -13.82 2.53 8.27
N LEU A 216 -13.85 3.64 8.99
CA LEU A 216 -12.96 3.92 10.10
C LEU A 216 -13.69 3.71 11.43
N LYS A 217 -13.09 2.87 12.30
CA LYS A 217 -13.41 2.79 13.71
C LYS A 217 -12.18 3.18 14.49
N ASP A 218 -12.27 4.25 15.27
CA ASP A 218 -11.17 4.76 16.06
C ASP A 218 -11.63 5.01 17.49
N ASN A 219 -10.98 4.33 18.43
CA ASN A 219 -11.26 4.41 19.84
C ASN A 219 -10.01 4.87 20.59
N MET A 220 -9.97 6.15 20.96
CA MET A 220 -8.87 6.79 21.66
C MET A 220 -9.34 7.21 23.04
N CYS A 221 -9.18 6.34 24.02
CA CYS A 221 -9.68 6.54 25.38
C CYS A 221 -9.12 7.82 26.01
N GLY A 222 -7.85 8.17 25.76
CA GLY A 222 -7.22 9.35 26.33
C GLY A 222 -7.78 10.69 25.88
N TYR A 223 -8.39 10.72 24.72
CA TYR A 223 -9.03 11.93 24.18
C TYR A 223 -10.55 11.85 24.26
N ASN A 224 -11.10 10.83 24.92
CA ASN A 224 -12.54 10.52 24.95
C ASN A 224 -13.16 10.56 23.53
N ARG A 225 -12.39 10.06 22.55
CA ARG A 225 -12.77 10.07 21.13
C ARG A 225 -13.17 8.67 20.70
N HIS A 226 -14.41 8.56 20.27
CA HIS A 226 -14.95 7.38 19.61
C HIS A 226 -15.45 7.77 18.23
N THR A 227 -14.84 7.22 17.22
CA THR A 227 -15.22 7.47 15.83
C THR A 227 -15.67 6.16 15.21
N ASP A 228 -16.86 6.11 14.62
CA ASP A 228 -17.33 5.04 13.72
C ASP A 228 -17.92 5.74 12.50
N GLN A 229 -17.15 5.79 11.43
CA GLN A 229 -17.51 6.51 10.21
C GLN A 229 -17.45 5.55 9.02
N THR A 230 -18.43 5.70 8.13
CA THR A 230 -18.42 5.02 6.84
C THR A 230 -18.67 6.07 5.75
N VAL A 231 -17.73 6.13 4.81
CA VAL A 231 -17.84 6.98 3.62
C VAL A 231 -18.00 6.09 2.41
N ASN A 232 -18.96 6.40 1.56
CA ASN A 232 -19.16 5.74 0.27
C ASN A 232 -19.08 6.81 -0.82
N ILE A 233 -18.23 6.60 -1.80
CA ILE A 233 -18.01 7.52 -2.90
C ILE A 233 -18.28 6.77 -4.20
N TYR A 234 -19.17 7.34 -5.03
CA TYR A 234 -19.46 6.87 -6.36
C TYR A 234 -19.00 7.92 -7.34
N SER A 235 -18.22 7.54 -8.32
CA SER A 235 -17.71 8.44 -9.35
C SER A 235 -17.91 7.87 -10.75
N ALA A 236 -18.17 8.76 -11.70
CA ALA A 236 -18.20 8.46 -13.12
C ALA A 236 -17.40 9.54 -13.85
N PHE A 237 -16.70 9.16 -14.90
CA PHE A 237 -15.98 10.12 -15.73
C PHE A 237 -16.06 9.73 -17.20
N LEU A 238 -15.94 10.77 -18.04
CA LEU A 238 -15.81 10.65 -19.47
C LEU A 238 -14.71 11.63 -19.92
N GLN A 239 -13.74 11.11 -20.66
CA GLN A 239 -12.62 11.90 -21.18
C GLN A 239 -12.41 11.55 -22.63
N ASN A 240 -12.15 12.56 -23.47
CA ASN A 240 -11.70 12.34 -24.84
C ASN A 240 -10.35 13.03 -25.03
N GLU A 241 -9.37 12.30 -25.52
CA GLU A 241 -8.03 12.80 -25.79
C GLU A 241 -7.77 12.74 -27.30
N TRP A 242 -7.58 13.91 -27.93
CA TRP A 242 -7.19 14.00 -29.33
C TRP A 242 -5.68 14.11 -29.41
N LYS A 243 -5.05 13.21 -30.19
CA LYS A 243 -3.59 13.22 -30.36
C LYS A 243 -3.18 12.76 -31.75
N ASN A 244 -2.08 13.29 -32.19
CA ASN A 244 -1.36 12.83 -33.38
C ASN A 244 0.16 12.96 -33.13
N ASP A 245 0.98 12.63 -34.15
CA ASP A 245 2.45 12.67 -34.06
C ASP A 245 3.03 14.07 -33.75
N ARG A 246 2.23 15.13 -33.83
CA ARG A 246 2.67 16.52 -33.65
C ARG A 246 2.03 17.22 -32.47
N TRP A 247 0.82 16.76 -32.03
CA TRP A 247 0.00 17.39 -31.00
C TRP A 247 -0.60 16.32 -30.11
N GLY A 248 -0.48 16.49 -28.81
CA GLY A 248 -1.08 15.66 -27.77
C GLY A 248 -1.29 16.47 -26.51
#